data_8cc71c7cd79d18b334336fbcd04b8643
#
_entry.id   8cc71c7cd79d18b334336fbcd04b8643
#
_cell.length_a   1.000
_cell.length_b   1.000
_cell.length_c   1.000
_cell.angle_alpha   90.00
_cell.angle_beta   90.00
_cell.angle_gamma   90.00
#
_symmetry.space_group_name_H-M   'P 1'
#
loop_
_entity.id
_entity.type
_entity.pdbx_description
1 polymer ?
#
loop_
_entity_poly.entity_id
_entity_poly.type
_entity_poly.pdbx_seq_one_letter_code
_entity_poly.pdbx_strand_id
1 'polypeptide(L)'
;LDRHRFTEAGETRRLIVEVDVITGVSGGSFTALSYALFGRELFEQYESRFLKRDVQGALLRRSLLNPVNWFRQMSGNFGRSEIAAEYYDEILFEEATFNDLVQSGQVVAIATATVLSTGARLAFDQNDFDLLCSDLGAMRLSRAAAASSAVPVALSPVTLTNYAGRCDYQYPAWVRDARNPGSTGQPSTGVMQRIREMERLQDSTNHPFIHLVDGGVADNLGVRGVLEALEELSFSERFRENRLGDVRRIVLIVVNAQASNIPGWDRRESPPNTFQQTLQSSGVPISLYTSDTVELMKKTVEEAAAQRQVHVAEAQLGGLSRDEAEALYPVIEMVAFDISFDGIVDEDERSYFQSLPTS
;
A
#
# COMPACT_ATOMS: atom_id res chain seq x y z
N LEU A 1 0.98 -17.80 -8.02
CA LEU A 1 1.69 -17.25 -9.20
C LEU A 1 2.97 -18.03 -9.54
N ASP A 2 3.81 -18.37 -8.57
CA ASP A 2 5.08 -19.09 -8.84
C ASP A 2 4.89 -20.48 -9.48
N ARG A 3 3.79 -21.17 -9.19
CA ARG A 3 3.48 -22.49 -9.76
C ARG A 3 2.80 -22.42 -11.13
N HIS A 4 2.17 -21.31 -11.47
CA HIS A 4 1.50 -21.11 -12.76
C HIS A 4 2.50 -20.70 -13.83
N ARG A 5 2.38 -21.34 -15.00
CA ARG A 5 3.19 -21.07 -16.18
C ARG A 5 2.29 -20.69 -17.34
N PHE A 6 2.76 -19.78 -18.16
CA PHE A 6 2.14 -19.44 -19.42
C PHE A 6 3.19 -19.47 -20.54
N THR A 7 2.74 -19.59 -21.76
CA THR A 7 3.61 -19.62 -22.93
C THR A 7 3.26 -18.43 -23.83
N GLU A 8 4.24 -17.59 -24.08
CA GLU A 8 4.13 -16.44 -24.96
C GLU A 8 5.32 -16.44 -25.92
N ALA A 9 5.09 -16.20 -27.20
CA ALA A 9 6.11 -16.22 -28.26
C ALA A 9 7.02 -17.47 -28.29
N GLY A 10 6.51 -18.63 -27.79
CA GLY A 10 7.28 -19.89 -27.71
C GLY A 10 8.12 -20.05 -26.44
N GLU A 11 8.18 -19.06 -25.57
CA GLU A 11 8.85 -19.15 -24.27
C GLU A 11 7.85 -19.47 -23.16
N THR A 12 8.16 -20.43 -22.31
CA THR A 12 7.37 -20.75 -21.12
C THR A 12 7.94 -20.04 -19.90
N ARG A 13 7.17 -19.10 -19.35
CA ARG A 13 7.52 -18.30 -18.16
C ARG A 13 6.61 -18.62 -17.00
N ARG A 14 7.03 -18.29 -15.79
CA ARG A 14 6.18 -18.34 -14.59
C ARG A 14 5.43 -17.03 -14.45
N LEU A 15 4.17 -17.07 -14.04
CA LEU A 15 3.36 -15.87 -13.90
C LEU A 15 3.93 -14.86 -12.88
N ILE A 16 4.67 -15.35 -11.89
CA ILE A 16 5.25 -14.48 -10.86
C ILE A 16 6.36 -13.54 -11.39
N VAL A 17 7.03 -13.89 -12.49
CA VAL A 17 8.06 -13.01 -13.07
C VAL A 17 7.48 -11.83 -13.87
N GLU A 18 6.17 -11.85 -14.12
CA GLU A 18 5.43 -10.76 -14.76
C GLU A 18 4.85 -9.76 -13.74
N VAL A 19 5.19 -9.92 -12.47
CA VAL A 19 4.76 -8.97 -11.44
C VAL A 19 5.73 -7.80 -11.43
N ASP A 20 5.24 -6.62 -11.81
CA ASP A 20 6.02 -5.39 -11.85
C ASP A 20 6.01 -4.66 -10.50
N VAL A 21 4.85 -4.63 -9.83
CA VAL A 21 4.65 -3.89 -8.59
C VAL A 21 3.90 -4.74 -7.57
N ILE A 22 4.36 -4.73 -6.34
CA ILE A 22 3.65 -5.31 -5.19
C ILE A 22 3.41 -4.22 -4.15
N THR A 23 2.14 -3.96 -3.86
CA THR A 23 1.78 -3.11 -2.72
C THR A 23 1.49 -3.97 -1.50
N GLY A 24 1.90 -3.53 -0.33
CA GLY A 24 1.67 -4.25 0.92
C GLY A 24 1.21 -3.32 2.03
N VAL A 25 0.27 -3.80 2.84
CA VAL A 25 -0.28 -3.08 3.98
C VAL A 25 -0.22 -3.98 5.20
N SER A 26 0.18 -3.44 6.35
CA SER A 26 0.27 -4.20 7.61
C SER A 26 1.05 -5.51 7.41
N GLY A 27 0.48 -6.67 7.71
CA GLY A 27 1.09 -7.97 7.45
C GLY A 27 1.53 -8.20 6.00
N GLY A 28 0.81 -7.63 5.02
CA GLY A 28 1.16 -7.71 3.60
C GLY A 28 2.45 -6.98 3.24
N SER A 29 2.84 -5.94 4.00
CA SER A 29 4.09 -5.20 3.77
C SER A 29 5.33 -6.06 3.99
N PHE A 30 5.28 -6.97 4.96
CA PHE A 30 6.38 -7.93 5.18
C PHE A 30 6.58 -8.84 3.97
N THR A 31 5.50 -9.37 3.41
CA THR A 31 5.55 -10.22 2.23
C THR A 31 6.06 -9.45 1.00
N ALA A 32 5.53 -8.24 0.77
CA ALA A 32 5.90 -7.40 -0.36
C ALA A 32 7.39 -7.03 -0.34
N LEU A 33 7.86 -6.46 0.78
CA LEU A 33 9.25 -6.03 0.95
C LEU A 33 10.23 -7.21 0.94
N SER A 34 9.87 -8.33 1.60
CA SER A 34 10.73 -9.52 1.62
C SER A 34 10.80 -10.18 0.24
N TYR A 35 9.70 -10.21 -0.52
CA TYR A 35 9.75 -10.75 -1.88
C TYR A 35 10.60 -9.88 -2.80
N ALA A 36 10.51 -8.56 -2.69
CA ALA A 36 11.36 -7.67 -3.45
C ALA A 36 12.85 -7.78 -3.08
N LEU A 37 13.16 -8.13 -1.83
CA LEU A 37 14.53 -8.32 -1.36
C LEU A 37 15.12 -9.67 -1.78
N PHE A 38 14.42 -10.76 -1.53
CA PHE A 38 14.92 -12.13 -1.67
C PHE A 38 14.40 -12.85 -2.93
N GLY A 39 13.43 -12.27 -3.64
CA GLY A 39 12.80 -12.90 -4.78
C GLY A 39 12.19 -14.26 -4.42
N ARG A 40 12.42 -15.24 -5.28
CA ARG A 40 11.85 -16.59 -5.11
C ARG A 40 12.47 -17.40 -3.96
N GLU A 41 13.67 -17.05 -3.50
CA GLU A 41 14.31 -17.70 -2.35
C GLU A 41 13.48 -17.50 -1.07
N LEU A 42 12.67 -16.44 -1.02
CA LEU A 42 11.74 -16.20 0.08
C LEU A 42 10.82 -17.41 0.35
N PHE A 43 10.33 -18.09 -0.69
CA PHE A 43 9.36 -19.19 -0.54
C PHE A 43 9.90 -20.39 0.22
N GLU A 44 11.20 -20.58 0.26
CA GLU A 44 11.85 -21.68 0.99
C GLU A 44 12.01 -21.38 2.49
N GLN A 45 12.09 -20.10 2.85
CA GLN A 45 12.50 -19.66 4.19
C GLN A 45 11.43 -18.88 4.94
N TYR A 46 10.50 -18.21 4.24
CA TYR A 46 9.56 -17.25 4.85
C TYR A 46 8.69 -17.85 5.94
N GLU A 47 8.21 -19.07 5.72
CA GLU A 47 7.38 -19.78 6.68
C GLU A 47 8.10 -20.01 8.02
N SER A 48 9.36 -20.47 7.99
CA SER A 48 10.15 -20.74 9.17
C SER A 48 10.75 -19.49 9.80
N ARG A 49 11.16 -18.52 8.97
CA ARG A 49 11.78 -17.27 9.43
C ARG A 49 10.78 -16.31 10.05
N PHE A 50 9.53 -16.27 9.54
CA PHE A 50 8.56 -15.27 9.93
C PHE A 50 7.18 -15.85 10.28
N LEU A 51 6.48 -16.54 9.36
CA LEU A 51 5.08 -16.89 9.52
C LEU A 51 4.79 -17.82 10.70
N LYS A 52 5.72 -18.73 11.03
CA LYS A 52 5.57 -19.67 12.18
C LYS A 52 6.12 -19.12 13.50
N ARG A 53 6.64 -17.88 13.51
CA ARG A 53 7.16 -17.30 14.75
C ARG A 53 6.06 -16.64 15.58
N ASP A 54 6.17 -16.77 16.89
CA ASP A 54 5.40 -15.99 17.86
C ASP A 54 5.96 -14.56 17.93
N VAL A 55 5.67 -13.76 16.88
CA VAL A 55 6.15 -12.37 16.77
C VAL A 55 5.56 -11.51 17.88
N GLN A 56 4.26 -11.64 18.14
CA GLN A 56 3.58 -10.86 19.18
C GLN A 56 4.15 -11.14 20.57
N GLY A 57 4.31 -12.40 20.93
CA GLY A 57 4.90 -12.77 22.21
C GLY A 57 6.36 -12.35 22.33
N ALA A 58 7.14 -12.38 21.25
CA ALA A 58 8.51 -11.88 21.24
C ALA A 58 8.57 -10.36 21.47
N LEU A 59 7.71 -9.59 20.81
CA LEU A 59 7.62 -8.14 20.97
C LEU A 59 7.17 -7.76 22.38
N LEU A 60 6.19 -8.48 22.93
CA LEU A 60 5.73 -8.26 24.30
C LEU A 60 6.86 -8.51 25.31
N ARG A 61 7.59 -9.63 25.17
CA ARG A 61 8.75 -9.94 26.04
C ARG A 61 9.85 -8.88 25.92
N ARG A 62 10.19 -8.45 24.68
CA ARG A 62 11.21 -7.42 24.46
C ARG A 62 10.81 -6.06 25.02
N SER A 63 9.54 -5.69 24.92
CA SER A 63 9.03 -4.42 25.42
C SER A 63 8.89 -4.36 26.93
N LEU A 64 8.42 -5.45 27.57
CA LEU A 64 8.07 -5.46 28.99
C LEU A 64 9.13 -6.08 29.88
N LEU A 65 9.88 -7.09 29.42
CA LEU A 65 10.81 -7.84 30.27
C LEU A 65 12.27 -7.38 30.12
N ASN A 66 12.58 -6.50 29.17
CA ASN A 66 13.92 -5.96 29.00
C ASN A 66 14.07 -4.55 29.64
N PRO A 67 14.79 -4.41 30.77
CA PRO A 67 14.94 -3.12 31.45
C PRO A 67 15.60 -2.06 30.57
N VAL A 68 16.51 -2.44 29.68
CA VAL A 68 17.17 -1.50 28.75
C VAL A 68 16.12 -0.84 27.85
N ASN A 69 15.16 -1.61 27.35
CA ASN A 69 14.10 -1.08 26.50
C ASN A 69 13.13 -0.16 27.26
N TRP A 70 12.97 -0.33 28.57
CA TRP A 70 12.19 0.60 29.37
C TRP A 70 12.84 2.00 29.39
N PHE A 71 14.16 2.08 29.60
CA PHE A 71 14.87 3.36 29.56
C PHE A 71 14.83 3.96 28.16
N ARG A 72 14.97 3.17 27.09
CA ARG A 72 14.88 3.64 25.72
C ARG A 72 13.49 4.19 25.39
N GLN A 73 12.42 3.54 25.83
CA GLN A 73 11.04 4.00 25.67
C GLN A 73 10.70 5.27 26.44
N MET A 74 11.47 5.62 27.49
CA MET A 74 11.34 6.89 28.21
C MET A 74 11.89 8.08 27.41
N SER A 75 12.77 7.86 26.43
CA SER A 75 13.16 8.89 25.45
C SER A 75 12.03 9.05 24.44
N GLY A 76 11.39 10.22 24.36
CA GLY A 76 10.18 10.45 23.56
C GLY A 76 10.21 10.04 22.08
N ASN A 77 11.37 9.63 21.56
CA ASN A 77 11.59 9.25 20.15
C ASN A 77 11.72 7.74 19.92
N PHE A 78 11.66 6.91 20.99
CA PHE A 78 11.84 5.46 20.90
C PHE A 78 10.63 4.72 21.49
N GLY A 79 9.84 4.14 20.64
CA GLY A 79 8.62 3.45 21.03
C GLY A 79 8.67 1.93 20.78
N ARG A 80 7.55 1.26 21.03
CA ARG A 80 7.41 -0.18 20.78
C ARG A 80 7.60 -0.56 19.32
N SER A 81 7.27 0.34 18.38
CA SER A 81 7.48 0.10 16.95
C SER A 81 8.95 0.13 16.55
N GLU A 82 9.79 0.89 17.24
CA GLU A 82 11.25 0.85 17.02
C GLU A 82 11.84 -0.49 17.53
N ILE A 83 11.35 -1.00 18.68
CA ILE A 83 11.70 -2.35 19.15
C ILE A 83 11.25 -3.43 18.15
N ALA A 84 10.08 -3.24 17.55
CA ALA A 84 9.55 -4.13 16.54
C ALA A 84 10.43 -4.10 15.28
N ALA A 85 10.82 -2.93 14.81
CA ALA A 85 11.71 -2.78 13.65
C ALA A 85 13.06 -3.50 13.87
N GLU A 86 13.69 -3.33 15.05
CA GLU A 86 14.92 -4.04 15.40
C GLU A 86 14.71 -5.58 15.35
N TYR A 87 13.57 -6.05 15.85
CA TYR A 87 13.26 -7.48 15.80
C TYR A 87 13.00 -7.99 14.38
N TYR A 88 12.34 -7.20 13.53
CA TYR A 88 12.11 -7.54 12.13
C TYR A 88 13.41 -7.56 11.31
N ASP A 89 14.35 -6.69 11.62
CA ASP A 89 15.69 -6.75 11.05
C ASP A 89 16.38 -8.08 11.39
N GLU A 90 16.33 -8.47 12.66
CA GLU A 90 16.98 -9.68 13.15
C GLU A 90 16.42 -10.96 12.50
N ILE A 91 15.09 -11.05 12.32
CA ILE A 91 14.45 -12.29 11.88
C ILE A 91 14.17 -12.36 10.38
N LEU A 92 14.09 -11.21 9.69
CA LEU A 92 13.59 -11.17 8.32
C LEU A 92 14.42 -10.31 7.38
N PHE A 93 14.63 -9.02 7.69
CA PHE A 93 15.16 -8.05 6.73
C PHE A 93 16.68 -7.89 6.73
N GLU A 94 17.40 -8.43 7.74
CA GLU A 94 18.88 -8.45 7.79
C GLU A 94 19.49 -7.03 7.66
N GLU A 95 18.85 -6.05 8.25
CA GLU A 95 19.20 -4.62 8.20
C GLU A 95 19.12 -3.97 6.80
N ALA A 96 18.50 -4.64 5.82
CA ALA A 96 18.35 -4.14 4.47
C ALA A 96 17.56 -2.83 4.40
N THR A 97 17.91 -2.01 3.43
CA THR A 97 17.34 -0.69 3.15
C THR A 97 16.59 -0.68 1.82
N PHE A 98 15.90 0.40 1.50
CA PHE A 98 15.27 0.55 0.18
C PHE A 98 16.30 0.63 -0.96
N ASN A 99 17.55 1.08 -0.71
CA ASN A 99 18.61 0.99 -1.70
C ASN A 99 18.93 -0.46 -2.07
N ASP A 100 18.84 -1.40 -1.12
CA ASP A 100 19.06 -2.81 -1.39
C ASP A 100 17.95 -3.39 -2.28
N LEU A 101 16.69 -2.91 -2.15
CA LEU A 101 15.62 -3.27 -3.08
C LEU A 101 15.90 -2.78 -4.50
N VAL A 102 16.37 -1.54 -4.65
CA VAL A 102 16.72 -1.00 -5.97
C VAL A 102 17.84 -1.81 -6.60
N GLN A 103 18.83 -2.22 -5.81
CA GLN A 103 19.95 -3.04 -6.30
C GLN A 103 19.54 -4.48 -6.64
N SER A 104 18.55 -5.05 -5.95
CA SER A 104 18.03 -6.39 -6.25
C SER A 104 17.38 -6.44 -7.63
N GLY A 105 16.80 -5.33 -8.11
CA GLY A 105 16.21 -5.19 -9.44
C GLY A 105 15.05 -6.15 -9.73
N GLN A 106 14.44 -6.73 -8.69
CA GLN A 106 13.42 -7.77 -8.84
C GLN A 106 12.05 -7.19 -9.20
N VAL A 107 11.42 -6.56 -8.24
CA VAL A 107 10.06 -6.01 -8.33
C VAL A 107 9.97 -4.74 -7.51
N VAL A 108 9.15 -3.80 -7.93
CA VAL A 108 8.89 -2.60 -7.13
C VAL A 108 7.96 -2.98 -5.97
N ALA A 109 8.42 -2.81 -4.73
CA ALA A 109 7.61 -3.05 -3.55
C ALA A 109 7.31 -1.73 -2.83
N ILE A 110 6.03 -1.52 -2.53
CA ILE A 110 5.54 -0.32 -1.86
C ILE A 110 4.79 -0.75 -0.59
N ALA A 111 5.33 -0.42 0.57
CA ALA A 111 4.59 -0.49 1.82
C ALA A 111 3.83 0.83 2.03
N THR A 112 2.70 0.79 2.73
CA THR A 112 1.93 1.99 3.04
C THR A 112 1.63 2.08 4.53
N ALA A 113 1.57 3.31 5.05
CA ALA A 113 1.16 3.61 6.42
C ALA A 113 0.13 4.74 6.41
N THR A 114 -0.53 4.94 7.54
CA THR A 114 -1.51 6.01 7.72
C THR A 114 -0.91 7.16 8.54
N VAL A 115 -1.02 8.37 8.06
CA VAL A 115 -0.69 9.58 8.83
C VAL A 115 -1.75 9.77 9.91
N LEU A 116 -1.39 9.61 11.17
CA LEU A 116 -2.32 9.57 12.31
C LEU A 116 -3.18 10.83 12.43
N SER A 117 -2.62 12.00 12.14
CA SER A 117 -3.32 13.29 12.30
C SER A 117 -4.36 13.58 11.22
N THR A 118 -4.24 12.96 10.04
CA THR A 118 -5.09 13.29 8.88
C THR A 118 -5.87 12.10 8.34
N GLY A 119 -5.45 10.87 8.65
CA GLY A 119 -5.95 9.66 8.03
C GLY A 119 -5.45 9.47 6.59
N ALA A 120 -4.54 10.32 6.12
CA ALA A 120 -3.97 10.21 4.78
C ALA A 120 -3.07 8.99 4.65
N ARG A 121 -3.06 8.36 3.48
CA ARG A 121 -2.10 7.33 3.12
C ARG A 121 -0.73 7.96 2.85
N LEU A 122 0.32 7.38 3.42
CA LEU A 122 1.71 7.67 3.06
C LEU A 122 2.33 6.41 2.49
N ALA A 123 2.82 6.49 1.26
CA ALA A 123 3.53 5.39 0.61
C ALA A 123 5.03 5.46 0.93
N PHE A 124 5.64 4.31 1.16
CA PHE A 124 7.10 4.21 1.21
C PHE A 124 7.61 4.07 -0.23
N ASP A 125 7.46 5.15 -0.98
CA ASP A 125 8.01 5.35 -2.31
C ASP A 125 8.77 6.69 -2.38
N GLN A 126 9.59 6.88 -3.42
CA GLN A 126 10.41 8.08 -3.50
C GLN A 126 9.56 9.33 -3.76
N ASN A 127 8.40 9.23 -4.40
CA ASN A 127 7.55 10.40 -4.66
C ASN A 127 7.03 11.03 -3.36
N ASP A 128 6.55 10.21 -2.41
CA ASP A 128 6.10 10.69 -1.10
C ASP A 128 7.29 11.16 -0.25
N PHE A 129 8.46 10.52 -0.38
CA PHE A 129 9.67 10.95 0.35
C PHE A 129 10.30 12.22 -0.22
N ASP A 130 10.18 12.47 -1.52
CA ASP A 130 10.57 13.76 -2.12
C ASP A 130 9.72 14.92 -1.57
N LEU A 131 8.41 14.70 -1.31
CA LEU A 131 7.56 15.67 -0.61
C LEU A 131 8.14 16.05 0.75
N LEU A 132 8.73 15.10 1.46
CA LEU A 132 9.30 15.28 2.78
C LEU A 132 10.75 15.75 2.72
N CYS A 133 11.32 15.96 1.54
CA CYS A 133 12.76 16.22 1.33
C CYS A 133 13.63 15.17 2.03
N SER A 134 13.24 13.89 1.95
CA SER A 134 13.89 12.77 2.63
C SER A 134 14.35 11.72 1.62
N ASP A 135 15.45 11.05 1.94
CA ASP A 135 15.97 9.94 1.14
C ASP A 135 15.36 8.62 1.63
N LEU A 136 14.47 8.05 0.82
CA LEU A 136 13.90 6.73 1.09
C LEU A 136 14.97 5.64 1.03
N GLY A 137 15.93 5.77 0.13
CA GLY A 137 16.97 4.76 -0.09
C GLY A 137 17.72 4.38 1.18
N ALA A 138 17.97 5.34 2.06
CA ALA A 138 18.65 5.13 3.33
C ALA A 138 17.75 4.51 4.43
N MET A 139 16.44 4.41 4.21
CA MET A 139 15.51 3.88 5.20
C MET A 139 15.55 2.36 5.25
N ARG A 140 15.55 1.79 6.46
CA ARG A 140 15.46 0.35 6.67
C ARG A 140 14.07 -0.20 6.32
N LEU A 141 14.01 -1.35 5.68
CA LEU A 141 12.75 -2.02 5.32
C LEU A 141 11.94 -2.41 6.56
N SER A 142 12.61 -2.85 7.61
CA SER A 142 12.01 -3.18 8.90
C SER A 142 11.24 -2.02 9.51
N ARG A 143 11.74 -0.80 9.37
CA ARG A 143 11.09 0.41 9.91
C ARG A 143 9.85 0.78 9.11
N ALA A 144 9.88 0.61 7.79
CA ALA A 144 8.69 0.77 6.94
C ALA A 144 7.63 -0.28 7.25
N ALA A 145 8.03 -1.56 7.41
CA ALA A 145 7.14 -2.64 7.80
C ALA A 145 6.54 -2.40 9.20
N ALA A 146 7.35 -1.93 10.16
CA ALA A 146 6.88 -1.57 11.50
C ALA A 146 5.89 -0.41 11.48
N ALA A 147 6.10 0.60 10.64
CA ALA A 147 5.14 1.70 10.48
C ALA A 147 3.84 1.21 9.84
N SER A 148 3.94 0.39 8.79
CA SER A 148 2.80 -0.18 8.07
C SER A 148 1.95 -1.10 8.95
N SER A 149 2.55 -1.75 9.95
CA SER A 149 1.89 -2.67 10.89
C SER A 149 1.74 -2.11 12.31
N ALA A 150 1.90 -0.79 12.48
CA ALA A 150 1.75 -0.12 13.78
C ALA A 150 0.28 0.00 14.20
N VAL A 151 -0.33 -1.15 14.51
CA VAL A 151 -1.71 -1.21 14.98
C VAL A 151 -1.86 -0.35 16.24
N PRO A 152 -2.79 0.61 16.26
CA PRO A 152 -3.04 1.45 17.42
C PRO A 152 -3.26 0.62 18.69
N VAL A 153 -2.73 1.09 19.83
CA VAL A 153 -2.74 0.43 21.13
C VAL A 153 -1.72 -0.72 21.25
N ALA A 154 -1.54 -1.56 20.23
CA ALA A 154 -0.56 -2.66 20.27
C ALA A 154 0.87 -2.14 20.10
N LEU A 155 1.07 -1.29 19.09
CA LEU A 155 2.36 -0.64 18.80
C LEU A 155 2.24 0.88 18.97
N SER A 156 3.39 1.54 19.11
CA SER A 156 3.46 3.00 19.09
C SER A 156 3.51 3.52 17.65
N PRO A 157 3.03 4.74 17.36
CA PRO A 157 3.27 5.34 16.06
C PRO A 157 4.77 5.42 15.73
N VAL A 158 5.12 5.21 14.46
CA VAL A 158 6.47 5.50 13.96
C VAL A 158 6.52 6.97 13.55
N THR A 159 7.51 7.68 14.05
CA THR A 159 7.64 9.13 13.80
C THR A 159 8.71 9.41 12.77
N LEU A 160 8.34 10.15 11.72
CA LEU A 160 9.26 10.70 10.73
C LEU A 160 9.45 12.19 10.98
N THR A 161 10.67 12.68 10.78
CA THR A 161 10.93 14.13 10.73
C THR A 161 10.56 14.64 9.34
N ASN A 162 9.81 15.72 9.29
CA ASN A 162 9.42 16.37 8.04
C ASN A 162 10.46 17.44 7.68
N TYR A 163 11.20 17.22 6.60
CA TYR A 163 12.20 18.14 6.08
C TYR A 163 11.69 18.99 4.91
N ALA A 164 10.41 18.97 4.61
CA ALA A 164 9.81 19.74 3.51
C ALA A 164 10.27 21.23 3.57
N GLY A 165 10.48 21.78 2.37
CA GLY A 165 11.05 23.13 2.23
C GLY A 165 12.57 23.20 2.37
N ARG A 166 13.29 22.10 2.63
CA ARG A 166 14.76 22.05 2.66
C ARG A 166 15.39 21.54 1.36
N CYS A 167 14.59 21.10 0.43
CA CYS A 167 14.98 20.73 -0.93
C CYS A 167 14.15 21.53 -1.95
N ASP A 168 14.56 21.49 -3.21
CA ASP A 168 13.86 22.16 -4.31
C ASP A 168 12.77 21.24 -4.91
N TYR A 169 11.80 20.84 -4.06
CA TYR A 169 10.70 19.99 -4.47
C TYR A 169 9.77 20.71 -5.46
N GLN A 170 9.46 20.05 -6.56
CA GLN A 170 8.53 20.53 -7.56
C GLN A 170 7.32 19.59 -7.67
N TYR A 171 6.12 20.17 -7.58
CA TYR A 171 4.91 19.38 -7.76
C TYR A 171 4.88 18.71 -9.14
N PRO A 172 4.46 17.46 -9.24
CA PRO A 172 4.27 16.77 -10.52
C PRO A 172 3.38 17.53 -11.50
N ALA A 173 3.53 17.26 -12.78
CA ALA A 173 2.76 17.95 -13.83
C ALA A 173 1.24 17.80 -13.61
N TRP A 174 0.78 16.60 -13.24
CA TRP A 174 -0.63 16.33 -13.00
C TRP A 174 -1.26 17.23 -11.91
N VAL A 175 -0.49 17.61 -10.87
CA VAL A 175 -0.97 18.55 -9.83
C VAL A 175 -1.21 19.93 -10.43
N ARG A 176 -0.32 20.39 -11.32
CA ARG A 176 -0.48 21.68 -11.99
C ARG A 176 -1.66 21.67 -12.95
N ASP A 177 -1.82 20.57 -13.68
CA ASP A 177 -2.91 20.37 -14.64
C ASP A 177 -4.25 20.29 -13.91
N ALA A 178 -4.34 19.55 -12.81
CA ALA A 178 -5.54 19.47 -11.98
C ALA A 178 -5.95 20.81 -11.33
N ARG A 179 -4.97 21.68 -11.02
CA ARG A 179 -5.26 23.03 -10.48
C ARG A 179 -5.73 24.01 -11.56
N ASN A 180 -5.43 23.73 -12.84
CA ASN A 180 -5.80 24.57 -13.98
C ASN A 180 -6.62 23.76 -15.02
N PRO A 181 -7.86 23.39 -14.72
CA PRO A 181 -8.62 22.41 -15.51
C PRO A 181 -9.12 22.93 -16.86
N GLY A 182 -8.42 23.85 -17.51
CA GLY A 182 -8.85 24.51 -18.76
C GLY A 182 -9.04 23.57 -19.98
N SER A 183 -8.55 22.34 -19.94
CA SER A 183 -8.62 21.40 -21.08
C SER A 183 -8.96 19.95 -20.70
N THR A 184 -8.91 19.56 -19.44
CA THR A 184 -9.01 18.14 -19.03
C THR A 184 -10.23 17.80 -18.16
N GLY A 185 -11.17 18.75 -18.00
CA GLY A 185 -12.34 18.56 -17.14
C GLY A 185 -12.06 18.85 -15.66
N GLN A 186 -13.10 18.72 -14.82
CA GLN A 186 -12.99 18.93 -13.37
C GLN A 186 -12.28 17.71 -12.73
N PRO A 187 -11.24 17.93 -11.90
CA PRO A 187 -10.59 16.85 -11.19
C PRO A 187 -11.55 16.18 -10.21
N SER A 188 -11.37 14.87 -9.99
CA SER A 188 -12.17 14.13 -9.02
C SER A 188 -11.94 14.65 -7.59
N THR A 189 -12.88 14.33 -6.69
CA THR A 189 -12.74 14.65 -5.26
C THR A 189 -11.49 13.98 -4.68
N GLY A 190 -11.14 12.77 -5.15
CA GLY A 190 -9.95 12.03 -4.74
C GLY A 190 -8.66 12.76 -5.10
N VAL A 191 -8.52 13.19 -6.36
CA VAL A 191 -7.38 14.00 -6.83
C VAL A 191 -7.22 15.28 -6.02
N MET A 192 -8.31 16.01 -5.77
CA MET A 192 -8.27 17.23 -4.95
C MET A 192 -7.94 16.96 -3.49
N GLN A 193 -8.35 15.82 -2.95
CA GLN A 193 -7.96 15.39 -1.60
C GLN A 193 -6.46 15.09 -1.56
N ARG A 194 -5.93 14.33 -2.54
CA ARG A 194 -4.51 14.01 -2.61
C ARG A 194 -3.65 15.29 -2.69
N ILE A 195 -4.05 16.27 -3.49
CA ILE A 195 -3.36 17.57 -3.57
C ILE A 195 -3.33 18.25 -2.20
N ARG A 196 -4.44 18.29 -1.48
CA ARG A 196 -4.47 18.88 -0.12
C ARG A 196 -3.58 18.13 0.87
N GLU A 197 -3.47 16.81 0.74
CA GLU A 197 -2.57 16.00 1.57
C GLU A 197 -1.10 16.32 1.27
N MET A 198 -0.74 16.44 -0.02
CA MET A 198 0.60 16.87 -0.44
C MET A 198 0.94 18.26 0.10
N GLU A 199 0.00 19.20 0.04
CA GLU A 199 0.18 20.56 0.59
C GLU A 199 0.43 20.55 2.10
N ARG A 200 -0.27 19.70 2.85
CA ARG A 200 -0.04 19.55 4.29
C ARG A 200 1.32 18.94 4.60
N LEU A 201 1.75 17.94 3.83
CA LEU A 201 3.09 17.35 3.98
C LEU A 201 4.20 18.36 3.66
N GLN A 202 3.95 19.30 2.75
CA GLN A 202 4.90 20.38 2.44
C GLN A 202 4.96 21.49 3.51
N ASP A 203 4.02 21.53 4.44
CA ASP A 203 4.01 22.51 5.54
C ASP A 203 4.78 21.97 6.78
N SER A 204 6.09 21.86 6.68
CA SER A 204 6.95 21.41 7.78
C SER A 204 7.00 22.39 8.96
N THR A 205 6.58 23.64 8.78
CA THR A 205 6.52 24.64 9.86
C THR A 205 5.43 24.28 10.86
N ASN A 206 4.25 23.91 10.40
CA ASN A 206 3.14 23.50 11.25
C ASN A 206 3.15 22.00 11.54
N HIS A 207 3.79 21.21 10.66
CA HIS A 207 3.88 19.75 10.75
C HIS A 207 5.33 19.25 10.70
N PRO A 208 6.17 19.59 11.71
CA PRO A 208 7.59 19.19 11.71
C PRO A 208 7.81 17.69 11.92
N PHE A 209 6.79 16.98 12.38
CA PHE A 209 6.80 15.51 12.57
C PHE A 209 5.57 14.88 11.98
N ILE A 210 5.75 13.69 11.42
CA ILE A 210 4.68 12.87 10.86
C ILE A 210 4.63 11.57 11.66
N HIS A 211 3.49 11.31 12.30
CA HIS A 211 3.26 10.11 13.08
C HIS A 211 2.49 9.10 12.25
N LEU A 212 3.07 7.93 12.04
CA LEU A 212 2.52 6.86 11.21
C LEU A 212 1.96 5.74 12.07
N VAL A 213 0.79 5.27 11.69
CA VAL A 213 0.14 4.09 12.24
C VAL A 213 -0.18 3.10 11.11
N ASP A 214 -0.75 1.95 11.47
CA ASP A 214 -1.10 0.88 10.53
C ASP A 214 -1.74 1.41 9.25
N GLY A 215 -1.23 0.93 8.12
CA GLY A 215 -1.70 1.35 6.80
C GLY A 215 -3.16 0.97 6.52
N GLY A 216 -3.64 -0.10 7.15
CA GLY A 216 -5.02 -0.57 7.02
C GLY A 216 -6.07 0.45 7.46
N VAL A 217 -5.70 1.46 8.26
CA VAL A 217 -6.61 2.53 8.67
C VAL A 217 -7.00 3.41 7.47
N ALA A 218 -6.07 3.70 6.55
CA ALA A 218 -6.32 4.51 5.35
C ALA A 218 -6.69 3.66 4.13
N ASP A 219 -5.99 2.52 3.93
CA ASP A 219 -6.12 1.65 2.76
C ASP A 219 -5.76 0.20 3.12
N ASN A 220 -6.73 -0.58 3.56
CA ASN A 220 -6.48 -1.94 4.06
C ASN A 220 -5.97 -2.93 3.00
N LEU A 221 -6.29 -2.71 1.74
CA LEU A 221 -5.91 -3.59 0.64
C LEU A 221 -4.69 -3.11 -0.14
N GLY A 222 -4.22 -1.88 0.10
CA GLY A 222 -3.17 -1.26 -0.71
C GLY A 222 -3.60 -0.91 -2.15
N VAL A 223 -4.90 -0.97 -2.43
CA VAL A 223 -5.47 -0.76 -3.76
C VAL A 223 -5.69 0.71 -4.07
N ARG A 224 -6.00 1.53 -3.06
CA ARG A 224 -6.25 2.97 -3.26
C ARG A 224 -5.08 3.68 -3.91
N GLY A 225 -3.85 3.35 -3.49
CA GLY A 225 -2.65 3.90 -4.12
C GLY A 225 -2.54 3.57 -5.61
N VAL A 226 -2.96 2.38 -6.02
CA VAL A 226 -3.00 1.99 -7.44
C VAL A 226 -4.09 2.76 -8.18
N LEU A 227 -5.29 2.91 -7.58
CA LEU A 227 -6.39 3.66 -8.19
C LEU A 227 -6.04 5.15 -8.31
N GLU A 228 -5.43 5.75 -7.30
CA GLU A 228 -4.93 7.12 -7.32
C GLU A 228 -3.89 7.31 -8.44
N ALA A 229 -2.94 6.38 -8.58
CA ALA A 229 -1.95 6.41 -9.66
C ALA A 229 -2.61 6.32 -11.05
N LEU A 230 -3.64 5.52 -11.21
CA LEU A 230 -4.41 5.44 -12.46
C LEU A 230 -5.17 6.73 -12.75
N GLU A 231 -5.76 7.37 -11.74
CA GLU A 231 -6.38 8.69 -11.88
C GLU A 231 -5.35 9.77 -12.24
N GLU A 232 -4.21 9.81 -11.55
CA GLU A 232 -3.12 10.75 -11.84
C GLU A 232 -2.65 10.62 -13.31
N LEU A 233 -2.56 9.38 -13.81
CA LEU A 233 -2.23 9.07 -15.18
C LEU A 233 -3.27 9.64 -16.18
N SER A 234 -4.54 9.70 -15.78
CA SER A 234 -5.62 10.22 -16.64
C SER A 234 -5.54 11.73 -16.86
N PHE A 235 -4.93 12.49 -15.92
CA PHE A 235 -4.80 13.94 -15.98
C PHE A 235 -3.60 14.45 -16.81
N SER A 236 -2.65 13.58 -17.18
CA SER A 236 -1.45 14.00 -17.91
C SER A 236 -1.27 13.18 -19.18
N GLU A 237 -1.61 13.75 -20.35
CA GLU A 237 -1.35 13.12 -21.65
C GLU A 237 0.13 12.79 -21.83
N ARG A 238 1.03 13.72 -21.49
CA ARG A 238 2.48 13.49 -21.55
C ARG A 238 2.96 12.40 -20.62
N PHE A 239 2.31 12.22 -19.48
CA PHE A 239 2.67 11.18 -18.54
C PHE A 239 2.26 9.80 -19.06
N ARG A 240 1.08 9.70 -19.71
CA ARG A 240 0.64 8.46 -20.38
C ARG A 240 1.55 8.06 -21.53
N GLU A 241 1.89 8.99 -22.41
CA GLU A 241 2.76 8.73 -23.55
C GLU A 241 4.14 8.22 -23.16
N ASN A 242 4.74 8.78 -22.09
CA ASN A 242 6.10 8.46 -21.69
C ASN A 242 6.20 7.22 -20.77
N ARG A 243 5.15 6.84 -20.08
CA ARG A 243 5.21 5.75 -19.11
C ARG A 243 4.37 4.52 -19.42
N LEU A 244 3.30 4.66 -20.18
CA LEU A 244 2.40 3.58 -20.52
C LEU A 244 2.29 3.29 -22.02
N GLY A 245 3.10 3.95 -22.87
CA GLY A 245 3.02 3.80 -24.32
C GLY A 245 3.09 2.35 -24.82
N ASP A 246 3.83 1.50 -24.13
CA ASP A 246 3.99 0.08 -24.47
C ASP A 246 3.07 -0.86 -23.68
N VAL A 247 2.38 -0.35 -22.65
CA VAL A 247 1.48 -1.16 -21.84
C VAL A 247 0.21 -1.48 -22.61
N ARG A 248 -0.10 -2.76 -22.75
CA ARG A 248 -1.32 -3.27 -23.43
C ARG A 248 -2.32 -3.83 -22.46
N ARG A 249 -1.87 -4.28 -21.29
CA ARG A 249 -2.71 -4.89 -20.27
C ARG A 249 -2.22 -4.54 -18.88
N ILE A 250 -3.15 -4.22 -17.99
CA ILE A 250 -2.92 -4.06 -16.55
C ILE A 250 -3.72 -5.15 -15.84
N VAL A 251 -3.05 -5.97 -15.05
CA VAL A 251 -3.68 -7.02 -14.25
C VAL A 251 -3.51 -6.65 -12.78
N LEU A 252 -4.63 -6.43 -12.10
CA LEU A 252 -4.69 -6.17 -10.67
C LEU A 252 -5.05 -7.47 -9.93
N ILE A 253 -4.21 -7.91 -9.01
CA ILE A 253 -4.48 -9.08 -8.17
C ILE A 253 -4.50 -8.59 -6.73
N VAL A 254 -5.67 -8.57 -6.14
CA VAL A 254 -5.88 -8.19 -4.75
C VAL A 254 -5.98 -9.44 -3.90
N VAL A 255 -5.13 -9.55 -2.89
CA VAL A 255 -5.17 -10.65 -1.91
C VAL A 255 -5.69 -10.11 -0.59
N ASN A 256 -6.95 -10.42 -0.31
CA ASN A 256 -7.62 -10.04 0.92
C ASN A 256 -7.55 -11.19 1.94
N ALA A 257 -6.65 -11.07 2.90
CA ALA A 257 -6.48 -12.03 3.99
C ALA A 257 -7.36 -11.72 5.21
N GLN A 258 -8.41 -10.92 5.05
CA GLN A 258 -9.31 -10.57 6.14
C GLN A 258 -10.05 -11.82 6.63
N ALA A 259 -9.88 -12.14 7.91
CA ALA A 259 -10.66 -13.17 8.59
C ALA A 259 -11.90 -12.56 9.26
N SER A 260 -13.04 -13.23 9.13
CA SER A 260 -14.33 -12.80 9.73
C SER A 260 -14.39 -13.20 11.21
N ASN A 261 -13.47 -12.70 12.01
CA ASN A 261 -13.47 -13.02 13.44
C ASN A 261 -14.53 -12.18 14.17
N ILE A 262 -15.75 -12.73 14.30
CA ILE A 262 -16.80 -12.13 15.13
C ILE A 262 -16.43 -12.38 16.60
N PRO A 263 -16.15 -11.33 17.38
CA PRO A 263 -15.77 -11.49 18.76
C PRO A 263 -16.87 -12.16 19.58
N GLY A 264 -16.51 -13.10 20.42
CA GLY A 264 -17.48 -13.88 21.22
C GLY A 264 -18.17 -13.12 22.36
N TRP A 265 -17.95 -11.81 22.51
CA TRP A 265 -18.59 -11.03 23.57
C TRP A 265 -20.08 -10.77 23.32
N ASP A 266 -20.57 -10.84 22.08
CA ASP A 266 -21.99 -10.75 21.76
C ASP A 266 -22.82 -11.91 22.36
N ARG A 267 -22.13 -12.95 22.83
CA ARG A 267 -22.72 -14.09 23.56
C ARG A 267 -22.74 -13.87 25.07
N ARG A 268 -22.34 -12.70 25.58
CA ARG A 268 -22.24 -12.38 27.00
C ARG A 268 -22.99 -11.10 27.29
N GLU A 269 -23.65 -11.04 28.42
CA GLU A 269 -24.33 -9.82 28.89
C GLU A 269 -23.32 -8.70 29.25
N SER A 270 -22.12 -9.10 29.72
CA SER A 270 -21.09 -8.13 30.09
C SER A 270 -20.42 -7.52 28.84
N PRO A 271 -20.30 -6.18 28.76
CA PRO A 271 -19.64 -5.52 27.65
C PRO A 271 -18.13 -5.85 27.62
N PRO A 272 -17.49 -5.73 26.43
CA PRO A 272 -16.04 -5.85 26.30
C PRO A 272 -15.32 -4.76 27.13
N ASN A 273 -14.11 -5.06 27.59
CA ASN A 273 -13.32 -4.06 28.32
C ASN A 273 -12.81 -2.93 27.41
N THR A 274 -12.36 -1.82 27.99
CA THR A 274 -11.93 -0.62 27.26
C THR A 274 -10.85 -0.92 26.21
N PHE A 275 -9.90 -1.81 26.51
CA PHE A 275 -8.85 -2.21 25.58
C PHE A 275 -9.44 -2.91 24.34
N GLN A 276 -10.34 -3.87 24.56
CA GLN A 276 -11.05 -4.59 23.50
C GLN A 276 -11.93 -3.64 22.67
N GLN A 277 -12.62 -2.71 23.33
CA GLN A 277 -13.43 -1.69 22.64
C GLN A 277 -12.56 -0.81 21.73
N THR A 278 -11.39 -0.34 22.22
CA THR A 278 -10.50 0.52 21.45
C THR A 278 -9.90 -0.22 20.25
N LEU A 279 -9.47 -1.47 20.47
CA LEU A 279 -8.94 -2.29 19.39
C LEU A 279 -10.02 -2.56 18.31
N GLN A 280 -11.23 -2.93 18.73
CA GLN A 280 -12.33 -3.17 17.80
C GLN A 280 -12.78 -1.90 17.07
N SER A 281 -12.79 -0.75 17.75
CA SER A 281 -13.14 0.54 17.14
C SER A 281 -12.18 0.94 16.02
N SER A 282 -10.92 0.48 16.10
CA SER A 282 -9.95 0.66 15.03
C SER A 282 -10.15 -0.34 13.88
N GLY A 283 -10.57 -1.57 14.19
CA GLY A 283 -10.71 -2.65 13.21
C GLY A 283 -12.00 -2.57 12.38
N VAL A 284 -13.12 -2.12 12.97
CA VAL A 284 -14.42 -2.05 12.26
C VAL A 284 -14.38 -1.16 11.02
N PRO A 285 -13.86 0.08 11.04
CA PRO A 285 -13.74 0.90 9.85
C PRO A 285 -12.89 0.23 8.76
N ILE A 286 -11.76 -0.40 9.14
CA ILE A 286 -10.88 -1.12 8.23
C ILE A 286 -11.66 -2.19 7.45
N SER A 287 -12.48 -2.96 8.15
CA SER A 287 -13.30 -4.03 7.53
C SER A 287 -14.36 -3.47 6.57
N LEU A 288 -15.03 -2.39 6.95
CA LEU A 288 -16.06 -1.76 6.11
C LEU A 288 -15.46 -1.17 4.82
N TYR A 289 -14.34 -0.46 4.93
CA TYR A 289 -13.67 0.14 3.78
C TYR A 289 -13.07 -0.88 2.81
N THR A 290 -12.78 -2.10 3.26
CA THR A 290 -12.28 -3.18 2.40
C THR A 290 -13.27 -3.50 1.28
N SER A 291 -14.54 -3.71 1.62
CA SER A 291 -15.59 -4.01 0.63
C SER A 291 -15.80 -2.86 -0.35
N ASP A 292 -15.83 -1.62 0.16
CA ASP A 292 -15.98 -0.43 -0.68
C ASP A 292 -14.80 -0.26 -1.65
N THR A 293 -13.58 -0.60 -1.22
CA THR A 293 -12.38 -0.51 -2.05
C THR A 293 -12.38 -1.55 -3.18
N VAL A 294 -12.84 -2.78 -2.92
CA VAL A 294 -13.00 -3.81 -3.96
C VAL A 294 -14.04 -3.38 -4.99
N GLU A 295 -15.16 -2.83 -4.54
CA GLU A 295 -16.20 -2.32 -5.43
C GLU A 295 -15.70 -1.15 -6.28
N LEU A 296 -14.99 -0.20 -5.66
CA LEU A 296 -14.35 0.92 -6.36
C LEU A 296 -13.36 0.42 -7.41
N MET A 297 -12.54 -0.56 -7.10
CA MET A 297 -11.60 -1.17 -8.05
C MET A 297 -12.33 -1.72 -9.28
N LYS A 298 -13.37 -2.52 -9.09
CA LYS A 298 -14.18 -3.08 -10.19
C LYS A 298 -14.76 -1.97 -11.06
N LYS A 299 -15.36 -0.98 -10.42
CA LYS A 299 -15.93 0.17 -11.11
C LYS A 299 -14.89 0.97 -11.91
N THR A 300 -13.70 1.21 -11.35
CA THR A 300 -12.62 1.91 -12.04
C THR A 300 -12.17 1.15 -13.30
N VAL A 301 -12.08 -0.19 -13.21
CA VAL A 301 -11.76 -1.04 -14.36
C VAL A 301 -12.83 -0.94 -15.45
N GLU A 302 -14.10 -0.94 -15.09
CA GLU A 302 -15.22 -0.80 -16.03
C GLU A 302 -15.25 0.61 -16.67
N GLU A 303 -15.04 1.65 -15.87
CA GLU A 303 -15.06 3.05 -16.33
C GLU A 303 -13.87 3.40 -17.24
N ALA A 304 -12.71 2.79 -17.07
CA ALA A 304 -11.52 3.05 -17.88
C ALA A 304 -11.79 2.83 -19.39
N ALA A 305 -12.54 1.79 -19.74
CA ALA A 305 -12.92 1.51 -21.12
C ALA A 305 -13.89 2.57 -21.68
N ALA A 306 -14.83 3.03 -20.85
CA ALA A 306 -15.80 4.06 -21.24
C ALA A 306 -15.12 5.42 -21.42
N GLN A 307 -14.23 5.81 -20.52
CA GLN A 307 -13.47 7.07 -20.59
C GLN A 307 -12.61 7.14 -21.86
N ARG A 308 -11.95 6.03 -22.24
CA ARG A 308 -11.22 5.97 -23.50
C ARG A 308 -12.11 6.30 -24.72
N GLN A 309 -13.33 5.77 -24.77
CA GLN A 309 -14.26 6.07 -25.88
C GLN A 309 -14.62 7.56 -25.94
N VAL A 310 -14.79 8.21 -24.79
CA VAL A 310 -15.04 9.64 -24.71
C VAL A 310 -13.84 10.42 -25.27
N HIS A 311 -12.63 10.10 -24.84
CA HIS A 311 -11.41 10.77 -25.32
C HIS A 311 -11.19 10.58 -26.82
N VAL A 312 -11.44 9.39 -27.37
CA VAL A 312 -11.38 9.15 -28.81
C VAL A 312 -12.41 10.00 -29.55
N ALA A 313 -13.63 10.10 -29.04
CA ALA A 313 -14.67 10.92 -29.64
C ALA A 313 -14.33 12.42 -29.58
N GLU A 314 -13.80 12.91 -28.45
CA GLU A 314 -13.34 14.29 -28.30
C GLU A 314 -12.20 14.64 -29.27
N ALA A 315 -11.22 13.74 -29.43
CA ALA A 315 -10.12 13.90 -30.36
C ALA A 315 -10.61 13.98 -31.83
N GLN A 316 -11.62 13.16 -32.19
CA GLN A 316 -12.26 13.25 -33.51
C GLN A 316 -13.03 14.56 -33.69
N LEU A 317 -13.71 15.07 -32.69
CA LEU A 317 -14.35 16.39 -32.72
C LEU A 317 -13.32 17.51 -32.84
N GLY A 318 -12.12 17.30 -32.31
CA GLY A 318 -10.97 18.19 -32.45
C GLY A 318 -10.30 18.15 -33.85
N GLY A 319 -10.78 17.28 -34.75
CA GLY A 319 -10.35 17.22 -36.15
C GLY A 319 -9.38 16.08 -36.49
N LEU A 320 -9.08 15.17 -35.55
CA LEU A 320 -8.30 13.98 -35.82
C LEU A 320 -9.14 12.93 -36.56
N SER A 321 -8.52 12.19 -37.48
CA SER A 321 -9.15 10.98 -38.04
C SER A 321 -9.36 9.94 -36.92
N ARG A 322 -10.22 8.97 -37.18
CA ARG A 322 -10.46 7.88 -36.20
C ARG A 322 -9.19 7.11 -35.87
N ASP A 323 -8.39 6.79 -36.88
CA ASP A 323 -7.16 6.02 -36.69
C ASP A 323 -6.12 6.82 -35.88
N GLU A 324 -6.00 8.12 -36.07
CA GLU A 324 -5.14 9.00 -35.29
C GLU A 324 -5.63 9.13 -33.85
N ALA A 325 -6.93 9.27 -33.63
CA ALA A 325 -7.53 9.34 -32.30
C ALA A 325 -7.38 8.01 -31.52
N GLU A 326 -7.60 6.86 -32.18
CA GLU A 326 -7.39 5.54 -31.59
C GLU A 326 -5.91 5.26 -31.30
N ALA A 327 -4.98 5.76 -32.12
CA ALA A 327 -3.55 5.66 -31.88
C ALA A 327 -3.10 6.54 -30.69
N LEU A 328 -3.70 7.72 -30.54
CA LEU A 328 -3.42 8.61 -29.41
C LEU A 328 -3.92 8.04 -28.07
N TYR A 329 -5.03 7.30 -28.11
CA TYR A 329 -5.61 6.63 -26.94
C TYR A 329 -5.63 5.12 -27.14
N PRO A 330 -4.49 4.41 -26.97
CA PRO A 330 -4.42 2.98 -27.17
C PRO A 330 -5.32 2.24 -26.17
N VAL A 331 -5.80 1.05 -26.56
CA VAL A 331 -6.56 0.18 -25.66
C VAL A 331 -5.60 -0.41 -24.63
N ILE A 332 -5.83 -0.09 -23.37
CA ILE A 332 -5.20 -0.80 -22.24
C ILE A 332 -6.29 -1.69 -21.63
N GLU A 333 -6.13 -3.00 -21.76
CA GLU A 333 -7.04 -3.96 -21.14
C GLU A 333 -6.77 -3.99 -19.64
N MET A 334 -7.79 -3.73 -18.83
CA MET A 334 -7.69 -3.84 -17.37
C MET A 334 -8.47 -5.05 -16.89
N VAL A 335 -7.84 -5.87 -16.06
CA VAL A 335 -8.44 -7.06 -15.44
C VAL A 335 -8.13 -7.03 -13.95
N ALA A 336 -9.14 -7.27 -13.12
CA ALA A 336 -8.99 -7.30 -11.68
C ALA A 336 -9.44 -8.67 -11.11
N PHE A 337 -8.61 -9.21 -10.23
CA PHE A 337 -8.90 -10.43 -9.46
C PHE A 337 -8.91 -10.09 -7.98
N ASP A 338 -9.99 -10.47 -7.30
CA ASP A 338 -10.09 -10.46 -5.84
C ASP A 338 -9.94 -11.89 -5.32
N ILE A 339 -8.91 -12.12 -4.52
CA ILE A 339 -8.61 -13.39 -3.88
C ILE A 339 -8.86 -13.23 -2.39
N SER A 340 -9.93 -13.83 -1.88
CA SER A 340 -10.31 -13.78 -0.47
C SER A 340 -10.70 -15.16 0.06
N PHE A 341 -10.76 -15.30 1.36
CA PHE A 341 -11.26 -16.53 1.99
C PHE A 341 -12.73 -16.82 1.63
N ASP A 342 -13.50 -15.78 1.33
CA ASP A 342 -14.90 -15.92 0.88
C ASP A 342 -15.00 -16.61 -0.48
N GLY A 343 -13.95 -16.54 -1.31
CA GLY A 343 -13.86 -17.21 -2.61
C GLY A 343 -13.55 -18.72 -2.53
N ILE A 344 -13.26 -19.26 -1.35
CA ILE A 344 -13.01 -20.69 -1.18
C ILE A 344 -14.31 -21.46 -1.34
N VAL A 345 -14.33 -22.41 -2.30
CA VAL A 345 -15.54 -23.16 -2.67
C VAL A 345 -15.92 -24.17 -1.59
N ASP A 346 -14.93 -24.86 -1.00
CA ASP A 346 -15.15 -25.79 0.10
C ASP A 346 -15.54 -25.04 1.38
N GLU A 347 -16.69 -25.40 1.96
CA GLU A 347 -17.26 -24.69 3.09
C GLU A 347 -16.48 -24.93 4.40
N ASP A 348 -15.96 -26.13 4.57
CA ASP A 348 -15.16 -26.48 5.77
C ASP A 348 -13.79 -25.77 5.74
N GLU A 349 -13.14 -25.79 4.57
CA GLU A 349 -11.89 -25.04 4.37
C GLU A 349 -12.11 -23.53 4.52
N ARG A 350 -13.17 -22.98 3.93
CA ARG A 350 -13.52 -21.56 4.06
C ARG A 350 -13.72 -21.18 5.52
N SER A 351 -14.51 -21.96 6.26
CA SER A 351 -14.78 -21.76 7.68
C SER A 351 -13.50 -21.83 8.52
N TYR A 352 -12.62 -22.79 8.20
CA TYR A 352 -11.32 -22.90 8.86
C TYR A 352 -10.47 -21.65 8.66
N PHE A 353 -10.26 -21.19 7.42
CA PHE A 353 -9.44 -20.03 7.13
C PHE A 353 -10.03 -18.72 7.69
N GLN A 354 -11.36 -18.56 7.66
CA GLN A 354 -12.04 -17.42 8.25
C GLN A 354 -11.93 -17.39 9.78
N SER A 355 -11.73 -18.55 10.43
CA SER A 355 -11.58 -18.65 11.89
C SER A 355 -10.15 -18.38 12.38
N LEU A 356 -9.16 -18.31 11.49
CA LEU A 356 -7.79 -18.07 11.87
C LEU A 356 -7.64 -16.69 12.52
N PRO A 357 -6.87 -16.57 13.61
CA PRO A 357 -6.60 -15.27 14.19
C PRO A 357 -5.81 -14.42 13.19
N THR A 358 -6.29 -13.24 12.89
CA THR A 358 -5.51 -12.22 12.19
C THR A 358 -4.44 -11.72 13.15
N SER A 359 -3.19 -11.95 12.80
CA SER A 359 -2.01 -11.51 13.57
C SER A 359 -1.87 -9.99 13.52
#